data_1b48730c6be470bcdaf99387808e42bc
#
_entry.id   1b48730c6be470bcdaf99387808e42bc
#
_cell.length_a   1.000
_cell.length_b   1.000
_cell.length_c   1.000
_cell.angle_alpha   90.00
_cell.angle_beta   90.00
_cell.angle_gamma   90.00
#
_symmetry.space_group_name_H-M   'P 1'
#
loop_
_entity.id
_entity.type
_entity.pdbx_description
1 polymer ?
#
loop_
_entity_poly.entity_id
_entity_poly.type
_entity_poly.pdbx_seq_one_letter_code
_entity_poly.pdbx_strand_id
1 'polypeptide(L)'
;MKRTKIFGIISILLTLVLATACGKVSDNGSKSSNQTSSSKDTIEIKHDLGTTKVPKDAKRVVALEFSFVDALAALDVKPVGIADDNKKNRMIKPLRDKIGNYTSVGTRKQPNLEEISKLKPDLIIADSNRHKRIYKELSKIAPTIELKSFDGDYNDNIEAFKVIAKFLNKEKQGEKRLDEHKKKIAQYKQQIQFNKNENLLPTLA
;
A
#
# COMPACT_ATOMS: atom_id res chain seq x y z
N MET A 1 -25.50 -75.33 14.50
CA MET A 1 -26.25 -75.31 13.23
C MET A 1 -27.54 -74.56 13.50
N LYS A 2 -27.92 -73.55 12.73
CA LYS A 2 -29.04 -72.61 12.95
C LYS A 2 -28.77 -71.45 13.91
N ARG A 3 -28.09 -70.42 13.43
CA ARG A 3 -28.14 -69.06 14.07
C ARG A 3 -27.64 -68.00 13.10
N THR A 4 -28.30 -67.84 12.00
CA THR A 4 -27.95 -66.75 11.04
C THR A 4 -29.17 -66.35 10.21
N LYS A 5 -30.20 -65.77 10.81
CA LYS A 5 -31.31 -65.17 10.02
C LYS A 5 -32.07 -64.05 10.76
N ILE A 6 -31.51 -63.38 11.78
CA ILE A 6 -32.23 -62.36 12.52
C ILE A 6 -31.64 -60.93 12.39
N PHE A 7 -30.50 -60.77 11.71
CA PHE A 7 -29.84 -59.47 11.56
C PHE A 7 -30.23 -58.64 10.31
N GLY A 8 -31.19 -59.16 9.52
CA GLY A 8 -31.54 -58.56 8.23
C GLY A 8 -32.74 -57.59 8.24
N ILE A 9 -33.44 -57.38 9.37
CA ILE A 9 -34.71 -56.64 9.36
C ILE A 9 -34.65 -55.32 10.14
N ILE A 10 -33.58 -55.08 10.94
CA ILE A 10 -33.43 -53.85 11.73
C ILE A 10 -32.75 -52.72 10.95
N SER A 11 -32.17 -52.97 9.77
CA SER A 11 -31.41 -51.96 9.01
C SER A 11 -32.27 -51.14 8.03
N ILE A 12 -33.55 -51.36 7.87
CA ILE A 12 -34.42 -50.68 6.86
C ILE A 12 -35.34 -49.61 7.51
N LEU A 13 -35.37 -49.48 8.83
CA LEU A 13 -36.29 -48.54 9.53
C LEU A 13 -35.61 -47.25 10.06
N LEU A 14 -34.35 -46.99 9.74
CA LEU A 14 -33.62 -45.83 10.22
C LEU A 14 -33.27 -44.78 9.17
N THR A 15 -33.89 -44.81 7.98
CA THR A 15 -33.59 -43.88 6.91
C THR A 15 -34.75 -42.96 6.51
N LEU A 16 -35.77 -42.80 7.33
CA LEU A 16 -36.94 -42.00 6.90
C LEU A 16 -37.34 -40.87 7.92
N VAL A 17 -36.41 -40.22 8.59
CA VAL A 17 -36.71 -39.05 9.46
C VAL A 17 -35.63 -37.96 9.29
N LEU A 18 -35.46 -37.43 8.10
CA LEU A 18 -34.68 -36.18 7.88
C LEU A 18 -35.26 -35.38 6.71
N ALA A 19 -36.52 -35.04 6.79
CA ALA A 19 -37.08 -34.02 5.92
C ALA A 19 -38.33 -33.42 6.55
N THR A 20 -38.17 -32.53 7.54
CA THR A 20 -39.07 -31.39 7.79
C THR A 20 -38.59 -30.60 9.00
N ALA A 21 -37.89 -29.55 8.81
CA ALA A 21 -37.80 -28.45 9.78
C ALA A 21 -37.51 -27.12 9.06
N CYS A 22 -38.47 -26.68 8.26
CA CYS A 22 -38.68 -25.25 8.11
C CYS A 22 -39.70 -24.85 9.19
N GLY A 23 -39.21 -24.30 10.28
CA GLY A 23 -39.97 -23.80 11.42
C GLY A 23 -39.38 -22.48 11.87
N LYS A 24 -40.04 -21.41 11.50
CA LYS A 24 -39.87 -20.05 11.96
C LYS A 24 -40.25 -20.02 13.44
N VAL A 25 -39.33 -19.73 14.35
CA VAL A 25 -39.65 -19.29 15.70
C VAL A 25 -38.76 -18.10 16.04
N SER A 26 -39.44 -16.97 16.29
CA SER A 26 -38.92 -15.82 17.02
C SER A 26 -38.75 -16.22 18.48
N ASP A 27 -37.67 -15.90 19.13
CA ASP A 27 -37.57 -14.99 20.26
C ASP A 27 -36.39 -15.33 21.19
N ASN A 28 -35.70 -14.28 21.54
CA ASN A 28 -35.01 -14.01 22.83
C ASN A 28 -33.62 -14.61 23.12
N GLY A 29 -32.60 -13.74 22.96
CA GLY A 29 -31.68 -13.50 24.06
C GLY A 29 -30.43 -14.37 24.16
N SER A 30 -29.42 -14.13 23.27
CA SER A 30 -28.03 -14.28 23.66
C SER A 30 -27.16 -13.34 22.83
N LYS A 31 -26.55 -12.37 23.51
CA LYS A 31 -25.54 -11.47 22.94
C LYS A 31 -24.35 -12.30 22.47
N SER A 32 -24.37 -12.73 21.22
CA SER A 32 -23.17 -13.08 20.50
C SER A 32 -22.54 -11.75 20.06
N SER A 33 -21.39 -11.44 20.63
CA SER A 33 -20.57 -10.33 20.21
C SER A 33 -20.20 -10.51 18.74
N ASN A 34 -21.00 -9.96 17.87
CA ASN A 34 -20.60 -9.69 16.49
C ASN A 34 -19.42 -8.72 16.58
N GLN A 35 -18.20 -9.24 16.51
CA GLN A 35 -17.08 -8.46 16.01
C GLN A 35 -17.46 -8.07 14.59
N THR A 36 -18.00 -6.88 14.47
CA THR A 36 -18.11 -6.16 13.20
C THR A 36 -16.68 -5.88 12.75
N SER A 37 -16.07 -6.82 12.04
CA SER A 37 -14.95 -6.51 11.18
C SER A 37 -15.50 -5.51 10.17
N SER A 38 -15.28 -4.22 10.43
CA SER A 38 -15.49 -3.20 9.42
C SER A 38 -14.67 -3.64 8.21
N SER A 39 -15.34 -4.09 7.15
CA SER A 39 -14.69 -4.30 5.86
C SER A 39 -14.14 -2.93 5.48
N LYS A 40 -12.85 -2.70 5.73
CA LYS A 40 -12.17 -1.50 5.27
C LYS A 40 -12.39 -1.47 3.77
N ASP A 41 -13.01 -0.42 3.25
CA ASP A 41 -13.14 -0.22 1.82
C ASP A 41 -11.75 -0.39 1.19
N THR A 42 -11.59 -1.40 0.35
CA THR A 42 -10.34 -1.68 -0.32
C THR A 42 -10.46 -1.36 -1.81
N ILE A 43 -9.35 -1.01 -2.42
CA ILE A 43 -9.23 -0.93 -3.87
C ILE A 43 -8.16 -1.88 -4.36
N GLU A 44 -8.30 -2.36 -5.57
CA GLU A 44 -7.27 -3.13 -6.24
C GLU A 44 -6.30 -2.19 -6.96
N ILE A 45 -5.03 -2.31 -6.62
CA ILE A 45 -3.94 -1.57 -7.25
C ILE A 45 -3.09 -2.54 -8.04
N LYS A 46 -3.02 -2.32 -9.35
CA LYS A 46 -2.07 -2.99 -10.23
C LYS A 46 -0.71 -2.33 -10.08
N HIS A 47 0.33 -3.12 -9.92
CA HIS A 47 1.72 -2.68 -9.78
C HIS A 47 2.67 -3.69 -10.45
N ASP A 48 3.96 -3.44 -10.42
CA ASP A 48 4.95 -4.21 -11.20
C ASP A 48 4.98 -5.72 -10.89
N LEU A 49 4.66 -6.13 -9.67
CA LEU A 49 4.64 -7.56 -9.28
C LEU A 49 3.24 -8.16 -9.19
N GLY A 50 2.20 -7.48 -9.67
CA GLY A 50 0.85 -8.02 -9.70
C GLY A 50 -0.23 -7.03 -9.29
N THR A 51 -1.20 -7.51 -8.53
CA THR A 51 -2.33 -6.71 -8.03
C THR A 51 -2.48 -6.92 -6.54
N THR A 52 -2.55 -5.83 -5.79
CA THR A 52 -2.73 -5.87 -4.33
C THR A 52 -4.00 -5.13 -3.94
N LYS A 53 -4.80 -5.74 -3.04
CA LYS A 53 -5.92 -5.05 -2.38
C LYS A 53 -5.37 -4.20 -1.25
N VAL A 54 -5.57 -2.89 -1.35
CA VAL A 54 -5.09 -1.91 -0.37
C VAL A 54 -6.28 -1.19 0.28
N PRO A 55 -6.20 -0.82 1.56
CA PRO A 55 -7.22 0.00 2.19
C PRO A 55 -7.31 1.36 1.49
N LYS A 56 -8.52 1.79 1.13
CA LYS A 56 -8.72 3.19 0.75
C LYS A 56 -8.35 4.07 1.95
N ASP A 57 -7.64 5.16 1.69
CA ASP A 57 -7.28 6.12 2.73
C ASP A 57 -6.42 5.51 3.85
N ALA A 58 -5.38 4.74 3.46
CA ALA A 58 -4.39 4.21 4.38
C ALA A 58 -3.75 5.32 5.22
N LYS A 59 -3.69 5.13 6.55
CA LYS A 59 -3.20 6.13 7.51
C LYS A 59 -1.77 5.87 7.98
N ARG A 60 -1.37 4.61 7.98
CA ARG A 60 -0.09 4.16 8.51
C ARG A 60 0.78 3.62 7.38
N VAL A 61 1.31 4.54 6.58
CA VAL A 61 2.10 4.20 5.39
C VAL A 61 3.58 4.11 5.74
N VAL A 62 4.24 3.04 5.31
CA VAL A 62 5.69 2.91 5.30
C VAL A 62 6.20 3.10 3.87
N ALA A 63 7.20 3.99 3.69
CA ALA A 63 7.82 4.28 2.40
C ALA A 63 9.28 3.82 2.38
N LEU A 64 9.64 2.99 1.41
CA LEU A 64 10.97 2.40 1.32
C LEU A 64 11.91 3.12 0.32
N GLU A 65 11.45 4.21 -0.33
CA GLU A 65 12.25 5.07 -1.21
C GLU A 65 11.91 6.55 -1.01
N PHE A 66 12.88 7.43 -1.26
CA PHE A 66 12.70 8.88 -1.06
C PHE A 66 11.70 9.50 -2.05
N SER A 67 11.59 8.98 -3.28
CA SER A 67 10.58 9.43 -4.23
C SER A 67 9.16 9.19 -3.72
N PHE A 68 8.93 8.08 -3.02
CA PHE A 68 7.63 7.78 -2.41
C PHE A 68 7.36 8.68 -1.20
N VAL A 69 8.41 9.03 -0.43
CA VAL A 69 8.28 10.02 0.65
C VAL A 69 7.90 11.39 0.11
N ASP A 70 8.52 11.81 -1.01
CA ASP A 70 8.19 13.07 -1.68
C ASP A 70 6.75 13.06 -2.21
N ALA A 71 6.32 11.96 -2.81
CA ALA A 71 4.94 11.78 -3.28
C ALA A 71 3.93 11.87 -2.14
N LEU A 72 4.18 11.20 -1.01
CA LEU A 72 3.34 11.29 0.19
C LEU A 72 3.29 12.72 0.74
N ALA A 73 4.44 13.38 0.82
CA ALA A 73 4.53 14.77 1.27
C ALA A 73 3.77 15.72 0.34
N ALA A 74 3.83 15.52 -0.98
CA ALA A 74 3.09 16.32 -1.96
C ALA A 74 1.57 16.17 -1.82
N LEU A 75 1.12 15.05 -1.25
CA LEU A 75 -0.28 14.73 -0.96
C LEU A 75 -0.67 15.02 0.50
N ASP A 76 0.18 15.70 1.28
CA ASP A 76 -0.02 16.00 2.70
C ASP A 76 -0.26 14.74 3.56
N VAL A 77 0.44 13.66 3.24
CA VAL A 77 0.46 12.42 4.01
C VAL A 77 1.82 12.24 4.67
N LYS A 78 1.80 11.94 5.96
CA LYS A 78 3.01 11.71 6.76
C LYS A 78 3.22 10.21 6.91
N PRO A 79 4.33 9.64 6.40
CA PRO A 79 4.64 8.24 6.61
C PRO A 79 4.94 7.96 8.10
N VAL A 80 4.58 6.78 8.59
CA VAL A 80 4.93 6.34 9.95
C VAL A 80 6.33 5.74 10.00
N GLY A 81 6.84 5.25 8.87
CA GLY A 81 8.18 4.68 8.74
C GLY A 81 8.81 5.01 7.39
N ILE A 82 10.10 5.25 7.39
CA ILE A 82 10.89 5.54 6.19
C ILE A 82 12.19 4.75 6.23
N ALA A 83 12.54 4.11 5.11
CA ALA A 83 13.90 3.61 4.88
C ALA A 83 14.80 4.79 4.51
N ASP A 84 15.42 5.42 5.49
CA ASP A 84 16.16 6.68 5.34
C ASP A 84 17.70 6.49 5.32
N ASP A 85 18.15 5.24 5.14
CA ASP A 85 19.57 4.84 5.20
C ASP A 85 20.21 5.16 6.57
N ASN A 86 19.41 5.22 7.64
CA ASN A 86 19.80 5.63 8.99
C ASN A 86 20.44 7.04 9.02
N LYS A 87 20.11 7.89 8.04
CA LYS A 87 20.65 9.24 7.86
C LYS A 87 19.57 10.22 7.40
N LYS A 88 18.82 10.78 8.32
CA LYS A 88 17.71 11.74 8.01
C LYS A 88 18.13 12.90 7.10
N ASN A 89 19.38 13.34 7.19
CA ASN A 89 19.89 14.45 6.39
C ASN A 89 20.12 14.12 4.90
N ARG A 90 19.97 12.86 4.48
CA ARG A 90 19.93 12.51 3.06
C ARG A 90 18.67 13.03 2.34
N MET A 91 17.60 13.25 3.07
CA MET A 91 16.46 13.97 2.55
C MET A 91 16.68 15.48 2.68
N ILE A 92 16.27 16.25 1.70
CA ILE A 92 16.36 17.72 1.74
C ILE A 92 15.54 18.30 2.89
N LYS A 93 16.00 19.43 3.43
CA LYS A 93 15.36 20.05 4.62
C LYS A 93 13.86 20.33 4.41
N PRO A 94 13.39 20.93 3.28
CA PRO A 94 11.96 21.17 3.07
C PRO A 94 11.10 19.91 3.15
N LEU A 95 11.61 18.76 2.66
CA LEU A 95 10.90 17.49 2.74
C LEU A 95 10.82 16.99 4.19
N ARG A 96 11.96 17.05 4.92
CA ARG A 96 11.97 16.66 6.35
C ARG A 96 11.01 17.47 7.19
N ASP A 97 10.99 18.80 6.98
CA ASP A 97 10.09 19.69 7.71
C ASP A 97 8.61 19.35 7.42
N LYS A 98 8.29 18.99 6.20
CA LYS A 98 6.92 18.66 5.78
C LYS A 98 6.42 17.33 6.33
N ILE A 99 7.25 16.30 6.30
CA ILE A 99 6.86 14.96 6.79
C ILE A 99 6.88 14.87 8.32
N GLY A 100 7.71 15.67 9.01
CA GLY A 100 7.82 15.67 10.47
C GLY A 100 8.45 14.39 11.03
N ASN A 101 7.90 13.90 12.14
CA ASN A 101 8.43 12.72 12.82
C ASN A 101 8.00 11.42 12.15
N TYR A 102 8.95 10.49 12.05
CA TYR A 102 8.76 9.13 11.56
C TYR A 102 9.78 8.19 12.23
N THR A 103 9.58 6.91 12.12
CA THR A 103 10.56 5.90 12.55
C THR A 103 11.45 5.51 11.36
N SER A 104 12.78 5.52 11.55
CA SER A 104 13.69 4.93 10.56
C SER A 104 13.49 3.41 10.54
N VAL A 105 13.25 2.87 9.36
CA VAL A 105 13.14 1.41 9.16
C VAL A 105 14.36 0.85 8.43
N GLY A 106 15.53 1.47 8.63
CA GLY A 106 16.80 1.00 8.09
C GLY A 106 17.16 1.60 6.73
N THR A 107 17.90 0.84 5.94
CA THR A 107 18.38 1.33 4.64
C THR A 107 17.41 0.98 3.53
N ARG A 108 17.36 1.82 2.47
CA ARG A 108 16.55 1.55 1.26
C ARG A 108 16.96 0.25 0.57
N LYS A 109 18.25 -0.15 0.66
CA LYS A 109 18.72 -1.41 0.09
C LYS A 109 18.31 -2.62 0.92
N GLN A 110 18.28 -2.47 2.24
CA GLN A 110 17.96 -3.53 3.20
C GLN A 110 17.11 -2.94 4.34
N PRO A 111 15.80 -2.78 4.12
CA PRO A 111 14.90 -2.31 5.17
C PRO A 111 14.78 -3.36 6.28
N ASN A 112 14.60 -2.89 7.51
CA ASN A 112 14.43 -3.75 8.68
C ASN A 112 12.97 -4.17 8.81
N LEU A 113 12.68 -5.42 8.46
CA LEU A 113 11.32 -5.99 8.49
C LEU A 113 10.72 -6.02 9.89
N GLU A 114 11.54 -6.19 10.92
CA GLU A 114 11.07 -6.18 12.31
C GLU A 114 10.58 -4.78 12.72
N GLU A 115 11.37 -3.75 12.41
CA GLU A 115 10.96 -2.36 12.67
C GLU A 115 9.72 -1.99 11.88
N ILE A 116 9.60 -2.41 10.61
CA ILE A 116 8.39 -2.23 9.82
C ILE A 116 7.18 -2.90 10.49
N SER A 117 7.34 -4.15 10.94
CA SER A 117 6.28 -4.91 11.60
C SER A 117 5.79 -4.27 12.90
N LYS A 118 6.72 -3.74 13.72
CA LYS A 118 6.39 -3.01 14.98
C LYS A 118 5.51 -1.79 14.72
N LEU A 119 5.66 -1.16 13.57
CA LEU A 119 4.85 0.00 13.19
C LEU A 119 3.40 -0.36 12.84
N LYS A 120 3.06 -1.64 12.64
CA LYS A 120 1.73 -2.11 12.24
C LYS A 120 1.17 -1.24 11.09
N PRO A 121 1.84 -1.18 9.93
CA PRO A 121 1.40 -0.33 8.83
C PRO A 121 0.10 -0.83 8.22
N ASP A 122 -0.66 0.08 7.59
CA ASP A 122 -1.81 -0.25 6.75
C ASP A 122 -1.36 -0.58 5.33
N LEU A 123 -0.20 -0.03 4.94
CA LEU A 123 0.34 -0.11 3.59
C LEU A 123 1.86 0.08 3.59
N ILE A 124 2.53 -0.68 2.74
CA ILE A 124 3.95 -0.54 2.45
C ILE A 124 4.10 -0.17 0.97
N ILE A 125 4.90 0.87 0.69
CA ILE A 125 5.28 1.26 -0.68
C ILE A 125 6.75 0.88 -0.87
N ALA A 126 7.00 -0.05 -1.76
CA ALA A 126 8.30 -0.66 -2.03
C ALA A 126 8.76 -0.38 -3.47
N ASP A 127 10.05 -0.49 -3.71
CA ASP A 127 10.63 -0.36 -5.06
C ASP A 127 10.66 -1.72 -5.75
N SER A 128 10.17 -1.77 -6.99
CA SER A 128 10.01 -3.01 -7.77
C SER A 128 11.33 -3.69 -8.15
N ASN A 129 12.45 -2.99 -8.11
CA ASN A 129 13.77 -3.57 -8.34
C ASN A 129 14.45 -3.97 -7.01
N ARG A 130 14.61 -3.01 -6.09
CA ARG A 130 15.35 -3.24 -4.84
C ARG A 130 14.67 -4.25 -3.91
N HIS A 131 13.34 -4.22 -3.81
CA HIS A 131 12.60 -4.96 -2.81
C HIS A 131 11.93 -6.23 -3.35
N LYS A 132 12.04 -6.51 -4.64
CA LYS A 132 11.48 -7.70 -5.28
C LYS A 132 11.77 -9.00 -4.53
N ARG A 133 12.99 -9.16 -3.99
CA ARG A 133 13.39 -10.38 -3.28
C ARG A 133 12.70 -10.56 -1.93
N ILE A 134 12.29 -9.46 -1.30
CA ILE A 134 11.64 -9.44 0.02
C ILE A 134 10.15 -9.08 -0.06
N TYR A 135 9.59 -9.01 -1.27
CA TYR A 135 8.18 -8.65 -1.47
C TYR A 135 7.21 -9.56 -0.70
N LYS A 136 7.48 -10.88 -0.72
CA LYS A 136 6.65 -11.85 0.01
C LYS A 136 6.67 -11.62 1.51
N GLU A 137 7.83 -11.27 2.06
CA GLU A 137 8.01 -10.99 3.48
C GLU A 137 7.32 -9.67 3.87
N LEU A 138 7.46 -8.63 3.06
CA LEU A 138 6.74 -7.36 3.25
C LEU A 138 5.22 -7.58 3.20
N SER A 139 4.73 -8.37 2.25
CA SER A 139 3.31 -8.67 2.08
C SER A 139 2.71 -9.48 3.24
N LYS A 140 3.53 -10.16 4.05
CA LYS A 140 3.07 -10.79 5.30
C LYS A 140 2.85 -9.77 6.42
N ILE A 141 3.53 -8.63 6.36
CA ILE A 141 3.40 -7.56 7.36
C ILE A 141 2.17 -6.70 7.08
N ALA A 142 2.02 -6.25 5.83
CA ALA A 142 0.90 -5.42 5.38
C ALA A 142 0.73 -5.50 3.87
N PRO A 143 -0.43 -5.09 3.32
CA PRO A 143 -0.57 -4.86 1.87
C PRO A 143 0.62 -4.07 1.34
N THR A 144 1.30 -4.63 0.33
CA THR A 144 2.52 -4.03 -0.25
C THR A 144 2.30 -3.80 -1.73
N ILE A 145 2.60 -2.58 -2.19
CA ILE A 145 2.64 -2.24 -3.60
C ILE A 145 4.08 -1.97 -4.01
N GLU A 146 4.46 -2.42 -5.18
CA GLU A 146 5.78 -2.17 -5.75
C GLU A 146 5.69 -1.27 -6.96
N LEU A 147 6.39 -0.15 -6.87
CA LEU A 147 6.46 0.88 -7.89
C LEU A 147 7.93 1.15 -8.24
N LYS A 148 8.18 1.59 -9.45
CA LYS A 148 9.51 1.89 -9.91
C LYS A 148 10.01 3.21 -9.32
N SER A 149 11.23 3.20 -8.75
CA SER A 149 11.89 4.36 -8.17
C SER A 149 13.39 4.37 -8.40
N PHE A 150 14.11 3.34 -7.94
CA PHE A 150 15.60 3.33 -7.90
C PHE A 150 16.23 3.53 -9.29
N ASP A 151 15.74 2.85 -10.29
CA ASP A 151 16.16 2.95 -11.70
C ASP A 151 15.06 3.55 -12.58
N GLY A 152 14.09 4.23 -11.94
CA GLY A 152 13.00 4.91 -12.61
C GLY A 152 13.42 6.24 -13.21
N ASP A 153 12.82 6.55 -14.35
CA ASP A 153 12.94 7.86 -14.98
C ASP A 153 11.88 8.85 -14.46
N TYR A 154 11.81 10.02 -15.11
CA TYR A 154 10.81 11.04 -14.78
C TYR A 154 9.38 10.53 -14.95
N ASN A 155 9.08 9.78 -16.01
CA ASN A 155 7.74 9.28 -16.28
C ASN A 155 7.34 8.21 -15.28
N ASP A 156 8.26 7.31 -14.90
CA ASP A 156 8.06 6.31 -13.86
C ASP A 156 7.69 6.97 -12.52
N ASN A 157 8.38 8.06 -12.15
CA ASN A 157 8.07 8.81 -10.92
C ASN A 157 6.70 9.50 -10.98
N ILE A 158 6.29 10.03 -12.14
CA ILE A 158 4.95 10.60 -12.33
C ILE A 158 3.87 9.53 -12.22
N GLU A 159 4.08 8.37 -12.83
CA GLU A 159 3.12 7.26 -12.72
C GLU A 159 3.04 6.72 -11.28
N ALA A 160 4.17 6.54 -10.60
CA ALA A 160 4.19 6.18 -9.18
C ALA A 160 3.40 7.18 -8.32
N PHE A 161 3.58 8.48 -8.57
CA PHE A 161 2.81 9.53 -7.87
C PHE A 161 1.30 9.40 -8.09
N LYS A 162 0.85 9.14 -9.33
CA LYS A 162 -0.57 8.96 -9.65
C LYS A 162 -1.15 7.74 -8.93
N VAL A 163 -0.43 6.61 -8.94
CA VAL A 163 -0.84 5.41 -8.21
C VAL A 163 -0.94 5.68 -6.72
N ILE A 164 0.02 6.40 -6.14
CA ILE A 164 0.01 6.79 -4.73
C ILE A 164 -1.20 7.69 -4.42
N ALA A 165 -1.50 8.67 -5.26
CA ALA A 165 -2.67 9.52 -5.11
C ALA A 165 -3.98 8.72 -5.15
N LYS A 166 -4.07 7.70 -6.01
CA LYS A 166 -5.25 6.85 -6.17
C LYS A 166 -5.57 6.06 -4.92
N PHE A 167 -4.62 5.32 -4.36
CA PHE A 167 -4.92 4.51 -3.17
C PHE A 167 -5.11 5.34 -1.89
N LEU A 168 -4.61 6.57 -1.87
CA LEU A 168 -4.86 7.52 -0.78
C LEU A 168 -6.17 8.28 -0.94
N ASN A 169 -6.96 8.00 -2.00
CA ASN A 169 -8.18 8.72 -2.33
C ASN A 169 -7.95 10.25 -2.49
N LYS A 170 -6.80 10.60 -3.10
CA LYS A 170 -6.32 11.98 -3.28
C LYS A 170 -6.05 12.34 -4.74
N GLU A 171 -6.74 11.69 -5.69
CA GLU A 171 -6.53 11.87 -7.14
C GLU A 171 -6.66 13.34 -7.54
N LYS A 172 -7.71 14.03 -7.09
CA LYS A 172 -7.92 15.46 -7.40
C LYS A 172 -6.77 16.35 -6.91
N GLN A 173 -6.24 16.05 -5.72
CA GLN A 173 -5.08 16.76 -5.17
C GLN A 173 -3.83 16.44 -5.99
N GLY A 174 -3.66 15.18 -6.38
CA GLY A 174 -2.56 14.72 -7.23
C GLY A 174 -2.58 15.39 -8.61
N GLU A 175 -3.72 15.42 -9.27
CA GLU A 175 -3.90 16.11 -10.57
C GLU A 175 -3.53 17.60 -10.48
N LYS A 176 -4.07 18.32 -9.47
CA LYS A 176 -3.73 19.72 -9.24
C LYS A 176 -2.22 19.91 -9.08
N ARG A 177 -1.58 19.06 -8.28
CA ARG A 177 -0.13 19.13 -8.04
C ARG A 177 0.68 18.89 -9.33
N LEU A 178 0.26 17.92 -10.17
CA LEU A 178 0.90 17.67 -11.46
C LEU A 178 0.72 18.83 -12.45
N ASP A 179 -0.43 19.48 -12.44
CA ASP A 179 -0.66 20.66 -13.29
C ASP A 179 0.22 21.86 -12.88
N GLU A 180 0.35 22.09 -11.56
CA GLU A 180 1.28 23.08 -11.02
C GLU A 180 2.74 22.77 -11.42
N HIS A 181 3.11 21.49 -11.35
CA HIS A 181 4.44 21.02 -11.76
C HIS A 181 4.68 21.26 -13.25
N LYS A 182 3.74 20.90 -14.13
CA LYS A 182 3.83 21.15 -15.58
C LYS A 182 3.98 22.65 -15.90
N LYS A 183 3.20 23.50 -15.23
CA LYS A 183 3.29 24.96 -15.40
C LYS A 183 4.68 25.50 -15.03
N LYS A 184 5.24 25.04 -13.89
CA LYS A 184 6.59 25.42 -13.48
C LYS A 184 7.67 24.97 -14.47
N ILE A 185 7.56 23.73 -14.96
CA ILE A 185 8.49 23.22 -15.99
C ILE A 185 8.42 24.09 -17.26
N ALA A 186 7.21 24.46 -17.70
CA ALA A 186 7.05 25.34 -18.87
C ALA A 186 7.70 26.72 -18.65
N GLN A 187 7.51 27.31 -17.47
CA GLN A 187 8.16 28.59 -17.10
C GLN A 187 9.69 28.48 -17.12
N TYR A 188 10.27 27.45 -16.50
CA TYR A 188 11.72 27.25 -16.50
C TYR A 188 12.28 26.98 -17.89
N LYS A 189 11.58 26.24 -18.75
CA LYS A 189 11.99 26.02 -20.12
C LYS A 189 12.07 27.35 -20.91
N GLN A 190 11.12 28.26 -20.70
CA GLN A 190 11.17 29.60 -21.31
C GLN A 190 12.38 30.43 -20.81
N GLN A 191 12.64 30.40 -19.50
CA GLN A 191 13.79 31.09 -18.91
C GLN A 191 15.13 30.54 -19.43
N ILE A 192 15.27 29.22 -19.58
CA ILE A 192 16.48 28.61 -20.14
C ILE A 192 16.68 28.97 -21.58
N GLN A 193 15.61 29.07 -22.40
CA GLN A 193 15.71 29.51 -23.78
C GLN A 193 16.15 31.00 -23.90
N PHE A 194 15.70 31.84 -22.96
CA PHE A 194 16.11 33.24 -22.90
C PHE A 194 17.62 33.37 -22.62
N ASN A 195 18.14 32.58 -21.68
CA ASN A 195 19.55 32.58 -21.27
C ASN A 195 20.48 31.93 -22.32
N LYS A 196 19.99 31.08 -23.23
CA LYS A 196 20.79 30.53 -24.33
C LYS A 196 21.24 31.60 -25.34
N ASN A 197 20.51 32.69 -25.46
CA ASN A 197 20.88 33.82 -26.32
C ASN A 197 21.95 34.73 -25.67
N GLU A 198 22.29 34.53 -24.40
CA GLU A 198 23.26 35.35 -23.65
C GLU A 198 24.57 34.60 -23.31
N ASN A 199 24.87 33.46 -23.95
CA ASN A 199 26.12 32.70 -23.80
C ASN A 199 26.49 32.34 -22.34
N LEU A 200 25.53 32.23 -21.45
CA LEU A 200 25.74 31.73 -20.08
C LEU A 200 25.44 30.24 -20.04
N LEU A 201 26.40 29.40 -20.47
CA LEU A 201 26.42 28.01 -20.07
C LEU A 201 26.87 27.98 -18.60
N PRO A 202 26.05 27.52 -17.63
CA PRO A 202 26.56 27.21 -16.30
C PRO A 202 27.57 26.08 -16.49
N THR A 203 28.84 26.35 -16.22
CA THR A 203 29.86 25.33 -16.01
C THR A 203 29.44 24.53 -14.81
N LEU A 204 28.98 23.30 -15.05
CA LEU A 204 28.85 22.28 -13.98
C LEU A 204 30.26 21.91 -13.55
N ALA A 205 30.71 22.49 -12.43
CA ALA A 205 31.86 22.06 -11.70
C ALA A 205 31.47 20.94 -10.73
#